data_9745bae5d1eb7e3c6efbdbdaac097f52
#
_entry.id   9745bae5d1eb7e3c6efbdbdaac097f52
#
_cell.length_a   1.000
_cell.length_b   1.000
_cell.length_c   1.000
_cell.angle_alpha   90.00
_cell.angle_beta   90.00
_cell.angle_gamma   90.00
#
_symmetry.space_group_name_H-M   'P 1'
#
loop_
_entity.id
_entity.type
_entity.pdbx_description
1 polymer ?
#
loop_
_entity_poly.entity_id
_entity_poly.type
_entity_poly.pdbx_seq_one_letter_code
_entity_poly.pdbx_strand_id
1 'polypeptide(L)'
;MSFEVRIEGIDDLLKRLDAAGSTKPLKDGMKAIGTSISTRMKVYPPAPASSSYQRTGNLMKRWTSEVEGDGSAVTIGNNAPYAKLVQSAEQQTWFHARTGWSTLEGTVNDRKEQIVEILRAFLQNALNGG
;
A
#
# COMPACT_ATOMS: atom_id res chain seq x y z
N MET A 1 3.19 -13.23 7.33
CA MET A 1 2.93 -11.79 7.45
C MET A 1 2.01 -11.52 8.61
N SER A 2 2.21 -10.42 9.36
CA SER A 2 1.33 -10.04 10.46
C SER A 2 -0.05 -9.62 9.94
N PHE A 3 -0.08 -8.78 8.94
CA PHE A 3 -1.30 -8.39 8.22
C PHE A 3 -0.95 -7.77 6.87
N GLU A 4 -1.93 -7.75 5.97
CA GLU A 4 -1.74 -7.24 4.63
C GLU A 4 -3.05 -6.76 4.01
N VAL A 5 -2.93 -5.93 2.96
CA VAL A 5 -4.03 -5.55 2.07
C VAL A 5 -3.63 -5.86 0.64
N ARG A 6 -4.55 -6.42 -0.13
CA ARG A 6 -4.37 -6.72 -1.53
C ARG A 6 -5.24 -5.78 -2.37
N ILE A 7 -4.61 -5.07 -3.30
CA ILE A 7 -5.31 -4.19 -4.24
C ILE A 7 -5.32 -4.88 -5.59
N GLU A 8 -6.51 -5.15 -6.11
CA GLU A 8 -6.69 -5.82 -7.39
C GLU A 8 -6.89 -4.81 -8.51
N GLY A 9 -6.31 -5.12 -9.67
CA GLY A 9 -6.55 -4.37 -10.89
C GLY A 9 -7.88 -4.73 -11.53
N ILE A 10 -8.18 -4.09 -12.66
CA ILE A 10 -9.41 -4.32 -13.41
C ILE A 10 -9.14 -5.37 -14.49
N ASP A 11 -9.86 -6.48 -14.43
CA ASP A 11 -9.67 -7.62 -15.35
C ASP A 11 -9.83 -7.24 -16.83
N ASP A 12 -10.81 -6.41 -17.15
CA ASP A 12 -11.03 -5.95 -18.52
C ASP A 12 -9.83 -5.18 -19.07
N LEU A 13 -9.21 -4.38 -18.21
CA LEU A 13 -8.03 -3.60 -18.58
C LEU A 13 -6.83 -4.51 -18.80
N LEU A 14 -6.68 -5.53 -17.97
CA LEU A 14 -5.64 -6.53 -18.14
C LEU A 14 -5.76 -7.24 -19.48
N LYS A 15 -6.98 -7.63 -19.86
CA LYS A 15 -7.26 -8.26 -21.17
C LYS A 15 -6.90 -7.35 -22.33
N ARG A 16 -7.22 -6.07 -22.25
CA ARG A 16 -6.91 -5.09 -23.31
C ARG A 16 -5.39 -4.91 -23.45
N LEU A 17 -4.67 -4.83 -22.35
CA LEU A 17 -3.22 -4.69 -22.37
C LEU A 17 -2.53 -5.95 -22.86
N ASP A 18 -3.06 -7.11 -22.53
CA ASP A 18 -2.55 -8.40 -22.98
C ASP A 18 -2.76 -8.51 -24.51
N ALA A 19 -3.91 -8.12 -25.01
CA ALA A 19 -4.18 -8.06 -26.43
C ALA A 19 -3.27 -7.06 -27.18
N ALA A 20 -2.84 -5.99 -26.51
CA ALA A 20 -1.88 -5.03 -27.04
C ALA A 20 -0.42 -5.51 -26.94
N GLY A 21 -0.18 -6.67 -26.32
CA GLY A 21 1.13 -7.31 -26.26
C GLY A 21 2.00 -6.89 -25.08
N SER A 22 1.49 -6.13 -24.12
CA SER A 22 2.30 -5.73 -22.96
C SER A 22 1.46 -5.45 -21.72
N THR A 23 1.83 -6.12 -20.61
CA THR A 23 1.27 -5.85 -19.28
C THR A 23 2.22 -4.99 -18.44
N LYS A 24 3.36 -4.59 -18.97
CA LYS A 24 4.37 -3.83 -18.22
C LYS A 24 3.83 -2.53 -17.63
N PRO A 25 3.04 -1.70 -18.33
CA PRO A 25 2.49 -0.49 -17.72
C PRO A 25 1.61 -0.77 -16.50
N LEU A 26 0.85 -1.85 -16.53
CA LEU A 26 0.01 -2.24 -15.40
C LEU A 26 0.88 -2.67 -14.21
N LYS A 27 1.93 -3.47 -14.45
CA LYS A 27 2.89 -3.84 -13.40
C LYS A 27 3.55 -2.62 -12.78
N ASP A 28 4.00 -1.68 -13.59
CA ASP A 28 4.66 -0.46 -13.13
C ASP A 28 3.70 0.42 -12.33
N GLY A 29 2.46 0.53 -12.77
CA GLY A 29 1.42 1.25 -12.05
C GLY A 29 1.10 0.63 -10.70
N MET A 30 0.94 -0.69 -10.66
CA MET A 30 0.68 -1.40 -9.41
C MET A 30 1.86 -1.29 -8.44
N LYS A 31 3.09 -1.33 -8.94
CA LYS A 31 4.28 -1.10 -8.13
C LYS A 31 4.29 0.31 -7.53
N ALA A 32 3.95 1.30 -8.32
CA ALA A 32 3.88 2.69 -7.86
C ALA A 32 2.82 2.86 -6.76
N ILE A 33 1.67 2.20 -6.90
CA ILE A 33 0.62 2.19 -5.88
C ILE A 33 1.16 1.57 -4.59
N GLY A 34 1.79 0.41 -4.67
CA GLY A 34 2.37 -0.26 -3.51
C GLY A 34 3.40 0.59 -2.79
N THR A 35 4.28 1.25 -3.53
CA THR A 35 5.29 2.16 -2.98
C THR A 35 4.63 3.37 -2.31
N SER A 36 3.62 3.97 -2.93
CA SER A 36 2.90 5.12 -2.39
C SER A 36 2.24 4.79 -1.04
N ILE A 37 1.53 3.67 -0.96
CA ILE A 37 0.86 3.27 0.27
C ILE A 37 1.89 2.88 1.34
N SER A 38 2.90 2.09 1.01
CA SER A 38 3.96 1.69 1.95
C SER A 38 4.67 2.90 2.55
N THR A 39 4.98 3.89 1.72
CA THR A 39 5.65 5.13 2.16
C THR A 39 4.74 5.89 3.12
N ARG A 40 3.46 5.99 2.82
CA ARG A 40 2.50 6.67 3.70
C ARG A 40 2.36 5.96 5.04
N MET A 41 2.40 4.64 5.05
CA MET A 41 2.29 3.87 6.30
C MET A 41 3.48 4.04 7.22
N LYS A 42 4.61 4.55 6.73
CA LYS A 42 5.80 4.85 7.53
C LYS A 42 5.73 6.20 8.24
N VAL A 43 4.66 6.97 8.03
CA VAL A 43 4.45 8.24 8.72
C VAL A 43 3.74 7.95 10.04
N TYR A 44 4.43 8.13 11.14
CA TYR A 44 3.93 7.81 12.48
C TYR A 44 3.67 9.06 13.32
N PRO A 45 2.73 8.99 14.26
CA PRO A 45 2.54 10.09 15.17
C PRO A 45 3.80 10.28 16.03
N PRO A 46 4.10 11.53 16.46
CA PRO A 46 5.25 11.77 17.32
C PRO A 46 5.11 11.03 18.64
N ALA A 47 6.25 10.57 19.19
CA ALA A 47 6.26 9.95 20.51
C ALA A 47 5.82 10.97 21.57
N PRO A 48 5.03 10.55 22.58
CA PRO A 48 4.66 11.45 23.67
C PRO A 48 5.88 12.03 24.35
N ALA A 49 5.87 13.32 24.67
CA ALA A 49 7.01 14.02 25.29
C ALA A 49 7.38 13.44 26.65
N SER A 50 6.41 12.84 27.35
CA SER A 50 6.62 12.21 28.65
C SER A 50 7.14 10.79 28.57
N SER A 51 7.26 10.22 27.37
CA SER A 51 7.68 8.82 27.18
C SER A 51 9.20 8.72 27.08
N SER A 52 9.78 7.77 27.80
CA SER A 52 11.19 7.39 27.63
C SER A 52 11.38 6.32 26.55
N TYR A 53 10.30 5.81 26.00
CA TYR A 53 10.36 4.77 24.99
C TYR A 53 10.93 5.30 23.67
N GLN A 54 11.90 4.58 23.13
CA GLN A 54 12.48 4.90 21.83
C GLN A 54 12.05 3.85 20.80
N ARG A 55 11.57 4.32 19.65
CA ARG A 55 11.20 3.43 18.58
C ARG A 55 12.44 2.80 17.95
N THR A 56 12.42 1.49 17.77
CA THR A 56 13.56 0.76 17.19
C THR A 56 13.63 0.87 15.67
N GLY A 57 12.54 1.31 15.01
CA GLY A 57 12.45 1.30 13.57
C GLY A 57 12.05 -0.04 12.97
N ASN A 58 11.82 -1.07 13.76
CA ASN A 58 11.45 -2.40 13.28
C ASN A 58 10.16 -2.36 12.45
N LEU A 59 9.14 -1.66 12.94
CA LEU A 59 7.87 -1.54 12.22
C LEU A 59 8.07 -0.88 10.85
N MET A 60 8.81 0.22 10.83
CA MET A 60 9.09 0.96 9.59
C MET A 60 9.81 0.11 8.55
N LYS A 61 10.77 -0.70 8.98
CA LYS A 61 11.60 -1.52 8.10
C LYS A 61 10.88 -2.72 7.52
N ARG A 62 9.73 -3.09 8.07
CA ARG A 62 9.01 -4.32 7.70
C ARG A 62 7.81 -4.11 6.80
N TRP A 63 7.61 -2.89 6.32
CA TRP A 63 6.62 -2.61 5.27
C TRP A 63 7.12 -3.15 3.95
N THR A 64 6.28 -3.94 3.29
CA THR A 64 6.57 -4.53 1.98
C THR A 64 5.42 -4.32 1.03
N SER A 65 5.74 -4.30 -0.26
CA SER A 65 4.73 -4.38 -1.31
C SER A 65 5.21 -5.34 -2.39
N GLU A 66 4.30 -6.13 -2.92
CA GLU A 66 4.61 -7.16 -3.92
C GLU A 66 3.53 -7.17 -4.99
N VAL A 67 3.95 -7.03 -6.24
CA VAL A 67 3.06 -7.09 -7.40
C VAL A 67 2.94 -8.53 -7.86
N GLU A 68 1.71 -9.00 -8.09
CA GLU A 68 1.50 -10.30 -8.71
C GLU A 68 1.96 -10.27 -10.18
N GLY A 69 2.49 -11.38 -10.65
CA GLY A 69 3.31 -11.51 -11.86
C GLY A 69 2.85 -10.76 -13.11
N ASP A 70 1.55 -10.66 -13.34
CA ASP A 70 0.98 -9.98 -14.52
C ASP A 70 0.53 -8.53 -14.25
N GLY A 71 0.65 -8.05 -13.01
CA GLY A 71 0.16 -6.74 -12.62
C GLY A 71 -1.31 -6.72 -12.20
N SER A 72 -1.93 -7.89 -12.01
CA SER A 72 -3.35 -7.98 -11.64
C SER A 72 -3.64 -7.48 -10.24
N ALA A 73 -2.65 -7.50 -9.36
CA ALA A 73 -2.82 -7.06 -7.99
C ALA A 73 -1.49 -6.65 -7.37
N VAL A 74 -1.55 -5.89 -6.29
CA VAL A 74 -0.42 -5.59 -5.42
C VAL A 74 -0.83 -5.86 -3.97
N THR A 75 0.02 -6.56 -3.24
CA THR A 75 -0.16 -6.84 -1.82
C THR A 75 0.77 -5.96 -1.01
N ILE A 76 0.23 -5.24 -0.06
CA ILE A 76 0.98 -4.35 0.85
C ILE A 76 0.78 -4.87 2.26
N GLY A 77 1.86 -5.01 3.01
CA GLY A 77 1.75 -5.53 4.35
C GLY A 77 2.97 -5.25 5.21
N ASN A 78 2.86 -5.67 6.45
CA ASN A 78 3.93 -5.58 7.42
C ASN A 78 4.05 -6.91 8.15
N ASN A 79 5.27 -7.44 8.25
CA ASN A 79 5.49 -8.75 8.88
C ASN A 79 6.03 -8.67 10.30
N ALA A 80 6.06 -7.50 10.91
CA ALA A 80 6.37 -7.40 12.33
C ALA A 80 5.27 -8.09 13.15
N PRO A 81 5.62 -8.91 14.16
CA PRO A 81 4.61 -9.68 14.89
C PRO A 81 3.51 -8.84 15.55
N TYR A 82 3.84 -7.62 15.96
CA TYR A 82 2.91 -6.71 16.64
C TYR A 82 2.24 -5.71 15.69
N ALA A 83 2.58 -5.72 14.40
CA ALA A 83 2.12 -4.68 13.46
C ALA A 83 0.58 -4.58 13.39
N LYS A 84 -0.12 -5.70 13.43
CA LYS A 84 -1.58 -5.72 13.39
C LYS A 84 -2.23 -4.99 14.56
N LEU A 85 -1.59 -5.00 15.73
CA LEU A 85 -2.10 -4.32 16.93
C LEU A 85 -1.91 -2.81 16.84
N VAL A 86 -1.05 -2.35 15.95
CA VAL A 86 -0.72 -0.94 15.78
C VAL A 86 -1.49 -0.32 14.59
N GLN A 87 -1.51 -0.98 13.44
CA GLN A 87 -1.96 -0.39 12.19
C GLN A 87 -2.94 -1.24 11.36
N SER A 88 -3.56 -2.26 11.94
CA SER A 88 -4.65 -2.99 11.30
C SER A 88 -6.00 -2.44 11.78
N ALA A 89 -6.93 -2.18 10.86
CA ALA A 89 -8.25 -1.66 11.22
C ALA A 89 -9.03 -2.62 12.12
N GLU A 90 -8.87 -3.94 11.90
CA GLU A 90 -9.60 -4.95 12.66
C GLU A 90 -9.03 -5.19 14.06
N GLN A 91 -7.70 -5.03 14.22
CA GLN A 91 -7.01 -5.48 15.42
C GLN A 91 -6.24 -4.38 16.15
N GLN A 92 -6.32 -3.13 15.65
CA GLN A 92 -5.64 -2.00 16.27
C GLN A 92 -6.11 -1.83 17.72
N THR A 93 -5.15 -1.71 18.64
CA THR A 93 -5.48 -1.47 20.03
C THR A 93 -6.07 -0.08 20.22
N TRP A 94 -6.91 0.06 21.23
CA TRP A 94 -7.50 1.34 21.63
C TRP A 94 -6.47 2.45 21.80
N PHE A 95 -5.32 2.12 22.40
CA PHE A 95 -4.25 3.09 22.63
C PHE A 95 -3.72 3.66 21.31
N HIS A 96 -3.45 2.80 20.32
CA HIS A 96 -2.92 3.23 19.03
C HIS A 96 -3.96 4.03 18.24
N ALA A 97 -5.21 3.62 18.28
CA ALA A 97 -6.29 4.37 17.65
C ALA A 97 -6.40 5.78 18.22
N ARG A 98 -6.37 5.89 19.54
CA ARG A 98 -6.48 7.17 20.25
C ARG A 98 -5.30 8.09 20.01
N THR A 99 -4.09 7.54 19.83
CA THR A 99 -2.88 8.36 19.65
C THR A 99 -2.59 8.71 18.20
N GLY A 100 -3.50 8.40 17.29
CA GLY A 100 -3.42 8.88 15.90
C GLY A 100 -2.67 7.98 14.92
N TRP A 101 -2.45 6.71 15.25
CA TRP A 101 -1.84 5.78 14.34
C TRP A 101 -2.79 5.43 13.19
N SER A 102 -2.34 5.64 11.96
CA SER A 102 -3.12 5.28 10.78
C SER A 102 -3.24 3.76 10.64
N THR A 103 -4.34 3.31 10.04
CA THR A 103 -4.49 1.90 9.67
C THR A 103 -4.23 1.72 8.19
N LEU A 104 -3.79 0.52 7.80
CA LEU A 104 -3.51 0.22 6.39
C LEU A 104 -4.78 0.32 5.56
N GLU A 105 -5.86 -0.29 6.02
CA GLU A 105 -7.16 -0.28 5.32
C GLU A 105 -7.72 1.13 5.20
N GLY A 106 -7.59 1.93 6.27
CA GLY A 106 -8.01 3.33 6.26
C GLY A 106 -7.22 4.16 5.28
N THR A 107 -5.90 3.96 5.22
CA THR A 107 -5.02 4.67 4.30
C THR A 107 -5.35 4.33 2.84
N VAL A 108 -5.56 3.05 2.53
CA VAL A 108 -5.97 2.63 1.17
C VAL A 108 -7.30 3.27 0.81
N ASN A 109 -8.26 3.27 1.72
CA ASN A 109 -9.57 3.85 1.48
C ASN A 109 -9.49 5.36 1.23
N ASP A 110 -8.71 6.08 2.04
CA ASP A 110 -8.54 7.53 1.91
C ASP A 110 -7.83 7.94 0.62
N ARG A 111 -7.05 7.02 0.03
CA ARG A 111 -6.25 7.29 -1.16
C ARG A 111 -6.79 6.65 -2.43
N LYS A 112 -8.04 6.20 -2.43
CA LYS A 112 -8.67 5.57 -3.61
C LYS A 112 -8.53 6.40 -4.86
N GLU A 113 -8.79 7.71 -4.80
CA GLU A 113 -8.70 8.59 -5.96
C GLU A 113 -7.28 8.69 -6.48
N GLN A 114 -6.29 8.79 -5.58
CA GLN A 114 -4.89 8.83 -5.97
C GLN A 114 -4.43 7.51 -6.59
N ILE A 115 -4.89 6.38 -6.06
CA ILE A 115 -4.60 5.07 -6.62
C ILE A 115 -5.09 4.97 -8.07
N VAL A 116 -6.32 5.41 -8.32
CA VAL A 116 -6.90 5.43 -9.66
C VAL A 116 -6.08 6.35 -10.59
N GLU A 117 -5.69 7.53 -10.11
CA GLU A 117 -4.91 8.48 -10.89
C GLU A 117 -3.52 7.95 -11.24
N ILE A 118 -2.84 7.29 -10.30
CA ILE A 118 -1.54 6.67 -10.56
C ILE A 118 -1.68 5.63 -11.68
N LEU A 119 -2.66 4.75 -11.57
CA LEU A 119 -2.88 3.71 -12.56
C LEU A 119 -3.24 4.31 -13.93
N ARG A 120 -4.12 5.30 -13.94
CA ARG A 120 -4.53 5.99 -15.15
C ARG A 120 -3.33 6.62 -15.86
N ALA A 121 -2.43 7.27 -15.13
CA ALA A 121 -1.25 7.92 -15.71
C ALA A 121 -0.33 6.91 -16.40
N PHE A 122 -0.07 5.77 -15.78
CA PHE A 122 0.75 4.72 -16.40
C PHE A 122 0.11 4.13 -17.63
N LEU A 123 -1.21 3.93 -17.60
CA LEU A 123 -1.95 3.35 -18.73
C LEU A 123 -2.06 4.32 -19.90
N GLN A 124 -2.31 5.60 -19.63
CA GLN A 124 -2.37 6.61 -20.71
C GLN A 124 -1.03 6.75 -21.41
N ASN A 125 0.08 6.76 -20.67
CA ASN A 125 1.41 6.78 -21.25
C ASN A 125 1.62 5.58 -22.20
N ALA A 126 1.20 4.41 -21.78
CA ALA A 126 1.34 3.21 -22.59
C ALA A 126 0.48 3.28 -23.87
N LEU A 127 -0.75 3.75 -23.76
CA LEU A 127 -1.69 3.86 -24.89
C LEU A 127 -1.31 4.98 -25.85
N ASN A 128 -0.60 6.00 -25.40
CA ASN A 128 -0.16 7.12 -26.23
C ASN A 128 1.20 6.90 -26.90
N GLY A 129 1.67 5.66 -26.95
CA GLY A 129 2.89 5.30 -27.66
C GLY A 129 4.16 5.52 -26.83
N GLY A 130 3.99 5.63 -25.53
CA GLY A 130 5.16 5.71 -24.61
C GLY A 130 5.88 4.40 -24.45
#